data_b6cd46109c38b5656cfcf5ed2653540d
#
_entry.id   b6cd46109c38b5656cfcf5ed2653540d
#
_cell.length_a   1.000
_cell.length_b   1.000
_cell.length_c   1.000
_cell.angle_alpha   90.00
_cell.angle_beta   90.00
_cell.angle_gamma   90.00
#
_symmetry.space_group_name_H-M   'P 1'
#
loop_
_entity.id
_entity.type
_entity.pdbx_description
1 polymer ?
#
loop_
_entity_poly.entity_id
_entity_poly.type
_entity_poly.pdbx_seq_one_letter_code
_entity_poly.pdbx_strand_id
1 'polypeptide(L)' 'MDTRYISRDPEIMSGAPCFKGTRVLVQNLFDCLEGSSSLEDFLEDFPSVSREAAIAVLEAAKARLFADAPAA' A
#
# COMPACT_ATOMS: atom_id res chain seq x y z
N MET A 1 -11.06 2.64 4.87
CA MET A 1 -9.94 2.06 4.11
C MET A 1 -10.47 1.03 3.12
N ASP A 2 -9.89 0.98 1.96
CA ASP A 2 -10.35 0.07 0.91
C ASP A 2 -9.92 -1.37 1.26
N THR A 3 -10.91 -2.21 1.59
CA THR A 3 -10.65 -3.60 1.96
C THR A 3 -10.50 -4.52 0.73
N ARG A 4 -10.63 -3.98 -0.46
CA ARG A 4 -10.48 -4.76 -1.69
C ARG A 4 -9.03 -5.17 -1.90
N TYR A 5 -8.10 -4.29 -1.56
CA TYR A 5 -6.68 -4.50 -1.81
C TYR A 5 -5.83 -4.59 -0.55
N ILE A 6 -6.40 -4.30 0.61
CA ILE A 6 -5.67 -4.27 1.88
C ILE A 6 -6.33 -5.19 2.87
N SER A 7 -5.53 -5.97 3.59
CA SER A 7 -6.03 -6.82 4.66
C SER A 7 -5.22 -6.58 5.94
N ARG A 8 -5.87 -6.80 7.07
CA ARG A 8 -5.24 -6.74 8.38
C ARG A 8 -5.62 -8.01 9.12
N ASP A 9 -4.69 -8.94 9.21
CA ASP A 9 -4.90 -10.20 9.89
C ASP A 9 -3.93 -10.27 11.06
N PRO A 10 -4.43 -10.40 12.32
CA PRO A 10 -3.55 -10.46 13.48
C PRO A 10 -2.52 -11.58 13.42
N GLU A 11 -2.79 -12.62 12.63
CA GLU A 11 -1.87 -13.73 12.46
C GLU A 11 -0.85 -13.49 11.35
N ILE A 12 -1.01 -12.41 10.60
CA ILE A 12 -0.09 -12.05 9.53
C ILE A 12 0.51 -10.69 9.87
N MET A 13 1.83 -10.67 10.11
CA MET A 13 2.58 -9.45 10.40
C MET A 13 1.96 -8.65 11.55
N SER A 14 1.42 -9.36 12.55
CA SER A 14 0.82 -8.75 13.75
C SER A 14 -0.31 -7.78 13.47
N GLY A 15 -1.05 -7.99 12.39
CA GLY A 15 -2.19 -7.16 12.04
C GLY A 15 -1.84 -5.88 11.28
N ALA A 16 -0.57 -5.71 10.90
CA ALA A 16 -0.18 -4.57 10.07
C ALA A 16 -0.86 -4.69 8.69
N PRO A 17 -1.19 -3.56 8.05
CA PRO A 17 -1.85 -3.62 6.74
C PRO A 17 -0.92 -4.24 5.69
N CYS A 18 -1.43 -5.25 5.02
CA CYS A 18 -0.75 -5.95 3.93
C CYS A 18 -1.58 -5.86 2.67
N PHE A 19 -0.93 -6.07 1.54
CA PHE A 19 -1.66 -6.25 0.30
C PHE A 19 -2.45 -7.55 0.39
N LYS A 20 -3.74 -7.49 0.07
CA LYS A 20 -4.64 -8.62 0.23
C LYS A 20 -4.14 -9.86 -0.49
N GLY A 21 -4.17 -10.99 0.20
CA GLY A 21 -3.69 -12.25 -0.35
C GLY A 21 -2.18 -12.43 -0.32
N THR A 22 -1.46 -11.50 0.31
CA THR A 22 0.00 -11.56 0.41
C THR A 22 0.45 -11.28 1.83
N ARG A 23 1.75 -11.46 2.09
CA ARG A 23 2.39 -11.02 3.32
C ARG A 23 3.21 -9.75 3.10
N VAL A 24 3.02 -9.10 1.97
CA VAL A 24 3.76 -7.88 1.65
C VAL A 24 3.09 -6.72 2.38
N LEU A 25 3.83 -6.06 3.24
CA LEU A 25 3.33 -4.91 3.98
C LEU A 25 3.10 -3.72 3.06
N VAL A 26 2.00 -3.01 3.27
CA VAL A 26 1.76 -1.74 2.57
C VAL A 26 2.91 -0.76 2.84
N GLN A 27 3.48 -0.82 4.05
CA GLN A 27 4.64 -0.01 4.43
C GLN A 27 5.81 -0.18 3.45
N ASN A 28 5.99 -1.39 2.92
CA ASN A 28 7.08 -1.67 1.98
C ASN A 28 6.98 -0.82 0.71
N LEU A 29 5.76 -0.53 0.25
CA LEU A 29 5.58 0.32 -0.92
C LEU A 29 6.08 1.74 -0.63
N PHE A 30 5.69 2.29 0.51
CA PHE A 30 6.11 3.65 0.88
C PHE A 30 7.62 3.73 1.10
N ASP A 31 8.19 2.75 1.79
CA ASP A 31 9.63 2.70 2.02
C ASP A 31 10.40 2.64 0.71
N CYS A 32 9.92 1.88 -0.24
CA CYS A 32 10.54 1.75 -1.55
C CYS A 32 10.56 3.09 -2.29
N LEU A 33 9.42 3.78 -2.31
CA LEU A 33 9.31 5.07 -2.99
C LEU A 33 10.11 6.16 -2.29
N GLU A 34 10.17 6.14 -0.97
CA GLU A 34 10.96 7.10 -0.21
C GLU A 34 12.46 6.86 -0.38
N GLY A 35 12.83 5.62 -0.68
CA GLY A 35 14.22 5.22 -0.87
C GLY A 35 14.73 5.36 -2.29
N SER A 36 14.09 6.14 -3.12
CA SER A 36 14.50 6.42 -4.50
C SER A 36 14.17 5.31 -5.50
N SER A 37 13.44 4.30 -5.09
CA SER A 37 12.97 3.27 -6.02
C SER A 37 11.67 3.73 -6.68
N SER A 38 11.42 3.23 -7.87
CA SER A 38 10.16 3.54 -8.57
C SER A 38 9.09 2.52 -8.22
N LEU A 39 7.86 2.84 -8.61
CA LEU A 39 6.76 1.88 -8.50
C LEU A 39 7.08 0.61 -9.29
N GLU A 40 7.70 0.75 -10.45
CA GLU A 40 8.10 -0.39 -11.27
C GLU A 40 9.08 -1.29 -10.52
N ASP A 41 10.04 -0.68 -9.81
CA ASP A 41 11.01 -1.43 -9.00
C ASP A 41 10.29 -2.21 -7.90
N PHE A 42 9.33 -1.58 -7.25
CA PHE A 42 8.54 -2.25 -6.20
C PHE A 42 7.79 -3.46 -6.76
N LEU A 43 7.13 -3.29 -7.91
CA LEU A 43 6.37 -4.38 -8.51
C LEU A 43 7.26 -5.53 -8.97
N GLU A 44 8.47 -5.23 -9.38
CA GLU A 44 9.45 -6.22 -9.77
C GLU A 44 9.94 -7.02 -8.56
N ASP A 45 10.17 -6.33 -7.43
CA ASP A 45 10.63 -6.97 -6.20
C ASP A 45 9.52 -7.79 -5.52
N PHE A 46 8.28 -7.38 -5.70
CA PHE A 46 7.13 -8.02 -5.06
C PHE A 46 6.10 -8.44 -6.11
N PRO A 47 6.41 -9.48 -6.89
CA PRO A 47 5.53 -9.87 -8.00
C PRO A 47 4.14 -10.38 -7.58
N SER A 48 3.95 -10.67 -6.30
CA SER A 48 2.62 -11.04 -5.80
C SER A 48 1.68 -9.85 -5.67
N VAL A 49 2.21 -8.62 -5.77
CA VAL A 49 1.41 -7.40 -5.71
C VAL A 49 1.16 -6.90 -7.13
N SER A 50 -0.10 -6.70 -7.48
CA SER A 50 -0.43 -6.16 -8.81
C SER A 50 -0.24 -4.65 -8.83
N ARG A 51 -0.01 -4.11 -10.03
CA ARG A 51 0.05 -2.66 -10.21
C ARG A 51 -1.24 -2.01 -9.75
N GLU A 52 -2.37 -2.64 -10.05
CA GLU A 52 -3.68 -2.12 -9.65
C GLU A 52 -3.79 -1.98 -8.14
N ALA A 53 -3.33 -2.99 -7.39
CA ALA A 53 -3.36 -2.93 -5.92
C ALA A 53 -2.45 -1.83 -5.40
N ALA A 54 -1.25 -1.68 -5.95
CA ALA A 54 -0.32 -0.64 -5.52
C ALA A 54 -0.88 0.76 -5.80
N ILE A 55 -1.45 0.96 -6.98
CA ILE A 55 -2.08 2.25 -7.33
C ILE A 55 -3.26 2.53 -6.39
N ALA A 56 -4.09 1.52 -6.11
CA ALA A 56 -5.24 1.69 -5.23
C ALA A 56 -4.81 2.14 -3.83
N VAL A 57 -3.73 1.57 -3.32
CA VAL A 57 -3.18 1.96 -2.02
C VAL A 57 -2.70 3.41 -2.04
N LEU A 58 -1.99 3.80 -3.09
CA LEU A 58 -1.51 5.18 -3.22
C LEU A 58 -2.69 6.16 -3.31
N GLU A 59 -3.72 5.82 -4.06
CA GLU A 59 -4.91 6.65 -4.18
C GLU A 59 -5.66 6.74 -2.86
N ALA A 60 -5.74 5.65 -2.10
CA ALA A 60 -6.38 5.65 -0.79
C ALA A 60 -5.64 6.55 0.19
N ALA A 61 -4.31 6.51 0.17
CA ALA A 61 -3.49 7.37 1.04
C ALA A 61 -3.66 8.83 0.67
N LYS A 62 -3.69 9.12 -0.62
CA LYS A 62 -3.91 10.47 -1.13
C LYS A 62 -5.28 11.00 -0.72
N ALA A 63 -6.31 10.18 -0.89
CA ALA A 63 -7.67 10.57 -0.53
C ALA A 63 -7.78 10.88 0.95
N ARG A 64 -7.13 10.08 1.80
CA ARG A 64 -7.13 10.30 3.23
C ARG A 64 -6.45 11.62 3.59
N LEU A 65 -5.33 11.90 2.95
CA LEU A 65 -4.59 13.13 3.20
C LEU A 65 -5.42 14.35 2.84
N PHE A 66 -6.08 14.34 1.70
CA PHE A 66 -6.88 15.46 1.26
C PHE A 66 -8.22 15.58 2.00
N ALA A 67 -8.75 14.45 2.47
CA ALA A 67 -9.97 14.47 3.27
C ALA A 67 -9.77 15.20 4.60
N ASP A 68 -8.57 15.14 5.17
CA ASP A 68 -8.24 15.78 6.44
C ASP A 68 -7.73 17.21 6.26
N ALA A 69 -7.46 17.63 5.03
CA ALA A 69 -6.95 18.97 4.76
C ALA A 69 -8.08 19.99 4.83
N PRO A 70 -7.85 21.15 5.46
CA PRO A 70 -8.85 22.22 5.42
C PRO A 70 -9.04 22.71 3.99
N ALA A 71 -10.28 23.06 3.67
CA ALA A 71 -10.57 23.63 2.37
C ALA A 71 -9.83 24.97 2.27
N ALA A 72 -8.96 25.05 1.31
CA ALA A 72 -8.15 26.25 1.11
C ALA A 72 -8.90 27.26 0.26
#